data_a4366cc62c8ad2c9e2ce0136eec1f135
#
_entry.id   a4366cc62c8ad2c9e2ce0136eec1f135
#
_cell.length_a   1.000
_cell.length_b   1.000
_cell.length_c   1.000
_cell.angle_alpha   90.00
_cell.angle_beta   90.00
_cell.angle_gamma   90.00
#
_symmetry.space_group_name_H-M   'P 1'
#
loop_
_entity.id
_entity.type
_entity.pdbx_description
1 polymer ?
#
loop_
_entity_poly.entity_id
_entity_poly.type
_entity_poly.pdbx_seq_one_letter_code
_entity_poly.pdbx_strand_id
1 'polypeptide(L)'
;MEIKWQLFYGVEGRESDFSALTETPLSFGGVTGEKIAFTDYLFTGRAPGEEIDKGVFFGEFDLEEDTVLPLGFGGCYFYEVFLNGKSILDRRESGNKPYFPPRPENFTVPACCTKGKNLLTVVMESGTGEPLRLAFRVRSEYNLRKCTPSRENFAELLNSEKYPPEKTLSRYEAEQLIQNGVLMMRNTVFNPFAKAPELEAEKVQALEKEYPILYFYEKALDRIKEEVPNAAPKEEEVFIWHIYNMGYIIKCAQGCFGIDVCHRRAAELEPLLDFILTTHNHCDHHELPLFKAMAQNKKPVVTNFYPAPGFHRPPAELEFNTIKVATRENDHNKVLRKFVTSYLVTLPNGCTIFHAGDTCSAQQLEPGCSPDIYIPHPRVSLKVPEAVAKFRPATVLYSHFLEMGHTPPTPWFAVPYDLLVEERQEVEKEFGTLTFAPLWGEKLIWNAKEKRFI
;
A
#
# COMPACT_ATOMS: atom_id res chain seq x y z
N MET A 1 23.39 20.21 1.44
CA MET A 1 22.98 20.78 0.13
C MET A 1 21.92 21.82 0.39
N GLU A 2 22.13 23.04 -0.09
CA GLU A 2 21.16 24.13 -0.01
C GLU A 2 20.48 24.29 -1.38
N ILE A 3 19.16 24.37 -1.39
CA ILE A 3 18.38 24.62 -2.61
C ILE A 3 17.83 26.05 -2.54
N LYS A 4 18.10 26.84 -3.56
CA LYS A 4 17.60 28.23 -3.68
C LYS A 4 16.31 28.21 -4.46
N TRP A 5 15.20 28.52 -3.80
CA TRP A 5 13.89 28.48 -4.40
C TRP A 5 13.35 29.86 -4.82
N GLN A 6 12.67 29.89 -5.95
CA GLN A 6 11.87 31.01 -6.42
C GLN A 6 10.49 30.54 -6.87
N LEU A 7 9.46 31.33 -6.62
CA LEU A 7 8.09 31.09 -7.05
C LEU A 7 7.65 32.16 -8.04
N PHE A 8 7.14 31.74 -9.17
CA PHE A 8 6.44 32.56 -10.15
C PHE A 8 4.94 32.33 -9.99
N TYR A 9 4.32 33.18 -9.19
CA TYR A 9 2.92 33.05 -8.78
C TYR A 9 1.95 33.54 -9.86
N GLY A 10 0.82 32.87 -10.01
CA GLY A 10 -0.20 33.22 -11.00
C GLY A 10 0.15 32.83 -12.44
N VAL A 11 1.18 32.02 -12.65
CA VAL A 11 1.66 31.63 -13.98
C VAL A 11 1.18 30.23 -14.34
N GLU A 12 0.63 30.10 -15.54
CA GLU A 12 0.34 28.81 -16.16
C GLU A 12 1.62 28.17 -16.69
N GLY A 13 2.00 27.01 -16.15
CA GLY A 13 3.22 26.30 -16.55
C GLY A 13 2.95 24.95 -17.22
N ARG A 14 1.70 24.55 -17.34
CA ARG A 14 1.30 23.17 -17.65
C ARG A 14 1.77 22.67 -19.02
N GLU A 15 1.85 23.56 -20.00
CA GLU A 15 2.30 23.25 -21.37
C GLU A 15 3.68 23.83 -21.70
N SER A 16 4.42 24.29 -20.70
CA SER A 16 5.73 24.91 -20.92
C SER A 16 6.79 23.82 -21.12
N ASP A 17 7.69 24.09 -22.06
CA ASP A 17 8.90 23.28 -22.27
C ASP A 17 10.04 23.83 -21.40
N PHE A 18 10.45 23.02 -20.43
CA PHE A 18 11.54 23.33 -19.51
C PHE A 18 12.89 22.76 -19.93
N SER A 19 12.97 22.04 -21.06
CA SER A 19 14.17 21.31 -21.49
C SER A 19 15.38 22.20 -21.79
N ALA A 20 15.12 23.46 -22.15
CA ALA A 20 16.16 24.44 -22.45
C ALA A 20 16.65 25.24 -21.24
N LEU A 21 15.98 25.09 -20.07
CA LEU A 21 16.34 25.85 -18.86
C LEU A 21 17.45 25.13 -18.08
N THR A 22 18.53 25.83 -17.83
CA THR A 22 19.67 25.38 -17.00
C THR A 22 19.80 26.15 -15.69
N GLU A 23 19.02 27.22 -15.53
CA GLU A 23 18.96 28.07 -14.34
C GLU A 23 17.58 28.72 -14.21
N THR A 24 17.28 29.23 -13.03
CA THR A 24 16.04 29.97 -12.77
C THR A 24 15.96 31.21 -13.66
N PRO A 25 14.91 31.38 -14.47
CA PRO A 25 14.74 32.55 -15.29
C PRO A 25 14.49 33.82 -14.47
N LEU A 26 14.92 34.98 -14.97
CA LEU A 26 14.63 36.27 -14.32
C LEU A 26 13.12 36.60 -14.33
N SER A 27 12.44 36.17 -15.40
CA SER A 27 10.98 36.26 -15.51
C SER A 27 10.43 35.01 -16.21
N PHE A 28 9.26 34.59 -15.83
CA PHE A 28 8.56 33.45 -16.44
C PHE A 28 7.07 33.80 -16.56
N GLY A 29 6.48 33.59 -17.74
CA GLY A 29 5.11 33.98 -18.03
C GLY A 29 4.83 35.49 -17.82
N GLY A 30 5.83 36.35 -17.99
CA GLY A 30 5.70 37.81 -17.75
C GLY A 30 5.77 38.23 -16.29
N VAL A 31 5.99 37.30 -15.37
CA VAL A 31 6.06 37.52 -13.90
C VAL A 31 7.52 37.43 -13.44
N THR A 32 7.91 38.28 -12.49
CA THR A 32 9.22 38.19 -11.81
C THR A 32 9.11 37.22 -10.63
N GLY A 33 10.11 36.34 -10.49
CA GLY A 33 10.14 35.35 -9.43
C GLY A 33 10.35 35.96 -8.05
N GLU A 34 9.61 35.48 -7.07
CA GLU A 34 9.79 35.81 -5.66
C GLU A 34 10.65 34.74 -4.98
N LYS A 35 11.68 35.14 -4.21
CA LYS A 35 12.43 34.19 -3.38
C LYS A 35 11.53 33.63 -2.29
N ILE A 36 11.52 32.33 -2.11
CA ILE A 36 10.73 31.66 -1.09
C ILE A 36 11.62 30.82 -0.18
N ALA A 37 11.09 30.56 1.02
CA ALA A 37 11.68 29.63 1.98
C ALA A 37 10.64 28.60 2.45
N PHE A 38 11.11 27.43 2.78
CA PHE A 38 10.29 26.39 3.39
C PHE A 38 10.39 26.52 4.92
N THR A 39 9.26 26.39 5.61
CA THR A 39 9.24 26.20 7.07
C THR A 39 9.30 24.69 7.30
N ASP A 40 10.38 24.22 7.89
CA ASP A 40 10.75 22.80 7.95
C ASP A 40 10.83 22.17 6.55
N TYR A 41 9.72 21.67 6.04
CA TYR A 41 9.59 21.05 4.73
C TYR A 41 8.44 21.63 3.89
N LEU A 42 7.62 22.53 4.46
CA LEU A 42 6.40 23.02 3.83
C LEU A 42 6.51 24.50 3.44
N PHE A 43 6.22 24.79 2.19
CA PHE A 43 5.90 26.14 1.72
C PHE A 43 4.37 26.27 1.60
N THR A 44 3.84 27.40 2.05
CA THR A 44 2.44 27.78 1.83
C THR A 44 2.41 29.15 1.13
N GLY A 45 1.84 29.17 -0.06
CA GLY A 45 1.66 30.38 -0.86
C GLY A 45 0.52 31.26 -0.38
N ARG A 46 0.16 32.24 -1.22
CA ARG A 46 -0.98 33.12 -0.94
C ARG A 46 -2.29 32.34 -1.02
N ALA A 47 -3.30 32.76 -0.29
CA ALA A 47 -4.65 32.27 -0.50
C ALA A 47 -5.16 32.75 -1.87
N PRO A 48 -5.89 31.92 -2.62
CA PRO A 48 -6.42 32.30 -3.92
C PRO A 48 -7.35 33.51 -3.82
N GLY A 49 -7.24 34.40 -4.79
CA GLY A 49 -8.19 35.52 -4.89
C GLY A 49 -9.54 35.10 -5.44
N GLU A 50 -9.57 34.00 -6.21
CA GLU A 50 -10.78 33.45 -6.83
C GLU A 50 -10.80 31.93 -6.77
N GLU A 51 -10.62 31.19 -7.86
CA GLU A 51 -10.93 29.75 -7.88
C GLU A 51 -9.75 28.82 -7.61
N ILE A 52 -8.72 28.93 -8.40
CA ILE A 52 -7.55 28.03 -8.38
C ILE A 52 -6.27 28.85 -8.48
N ASP A 53 -5.36 28.63 -7.52
CA ASP A 53 -4.03 29.21 -7.59
C ASP A 53 -3.09 28.38 -8.47
N LYS A 54 -2.24 29.08 -9.22
CA LYS A 54 -1.23 28.47 -10.10
C LYS A 54 0.14 29.05 -9.83
N GLY A 55 1.18 28.26 -10.04
CA GLY A 55 2.53 28.75 -9.91
C GLY A 55 3.57 27.76 -10.42
N VAL A 56 4.74 28.31 -10.73
CA VAL A 56 5.92 27.56 -11.10
C VAL A 56 7.02 27.85 -10.11
N PHE A 57 7.52 26.79 -9.48
CA PHE A 57 8.64 26.84 -8.54
C PHE A 57 9.91 26.41 -9.26
N PHE A 58 10.98 27.17 -9.08
CA PHE A 58 12.32 26.79 -9.50
C PHE A 58 13.23 26.67 -8.30
N GLY A 59 13.94 25.54 -8.20
CA GLY A 59 14.90 25.26 -7.13
C GLY A 59 16.27 24.94 -7.71
N GLU A 60 17.28 25.79 -7.47
CA GLU A 60 18.65 25.58 -7.92
C GLU A 60 19.52 25.00 -6.82
N PHE A 61 20.39 24.04 -7.20
CA PHE A 61 21.41 23.48 -6.31
C PHE A 61 22.60 22.97 -7.11
N ASP A 62 23.75 22.89 -6.45
CA ASP A 62 24.99 22.41 -7.04
C ASP A 62 25.44 21.11 -6.35
N LEU A 63 26.04 20.20 -7.15
CA LEU A 63 26.60 18.94 -6.68
C LEU A 63 28.07 18.78 -7.12
N GLU A 64 28.88 18.15 -6.27
CA GLU A 64 30.28 17.89 -6.57
C GLU A 64 30.49 16.73 -7.54
N GLU A 65 29.54 15.80 -7.63
CA GLU A 65 29.57 14.61 -8.47
C GLU A 65 28.15 14.23 -8.95
N ASP A 66 28.09 13.35 -9.97
CA ASP A 66 26.84 12.75 -10.42
C ASP A 66 26.29 11.84 -9.30
N THR A 67 25.03 12.04 -8.95
CA THR A 67 24.43 11.25 -7.87
C THR A 67 22.93 11.08 -8.06
N VAL A 68 22.37 10.08 -7.42
CA VAL A 68 20.93 9.89 -7.36
C VAL A 68 20.44 10.32 -5.99
N LEU A 69 19.62 11.36 -5.95
CA LEU A 69 19.05 11.90 -4.73
C LEU A 69 17.60 11.40 -4.52
N PRO A 70 17.23 11.01 -3.30
CA PRO A 70 15.82 10.75 -2.94
C PRO A 70 15.13 12.08 -2.72
N LEU A 71 14.34 12.51 -3.67
CA LEU A 71 13.58 13.75 -3.54
C LEU A 71 12.14 13.43 -3.12
N GLY A 72 11.75 13.91 -1.95
CA GLY A 72 10.42 13.79 -1.41
C GLY A 72 9.55 15.00 -1.78
N PHE A 73 8.35 14.74 -2.31
CA PHE A 73 7.40 15.76 -2.72
C PHE A 73 6.00 15.50 -2.19
N GLY A 74 5.31 16.55 -1.83
CA GLY A 74 3.87 16.59 -1.64
C GLY A 74 3.35 17.95 -2.10
N GLY A 75 2.13 18.00 -2.60
CA GLY A 75 1.58 19.26 -3.11
C GLY A 75 0.07 19.38 -2.89
N CYS A 76 -0.42 20.59 -2.80
CA CYS A 76 -1.82 20.92 -2.80
C CYS A 76 -2.13 21.74 -4.06
N TYR A 77 -2.58 21.18 -5.23
CA TYR A 77 -3.16 19.86 -5.30
C TYR A 77 -2.65 19.02 -6.48
N PHE A 78 -2.54 19.61 -7.68
CA PHE A 78 -2.06 19.02 -8.92
C PHE A 78 -0.68 19.57 -9.24
N TYR A 79 0.28 18.71 -9.54
CA TYR A 79 1.63 19.18 -9.83
C TYR A 79 2.43 18.21 -10.69
N GLU A 80 3.44 18.73 -11.34
CA GLU A 80 4.47 17.98 -12.03
C GLU A 80 5.84 18.50 -11.65
N VAL A 81 6.80 17.59 -11.49
CA VAL A 81 8.18 17.91 -11.11
C VAL A 81 9.12 17.53 -12.23
N PHE A 82 9.97 18.46 -12.59
CA PHE A 82 11.02 18.27 -13.57
C PHE A 82 12.38 18.42 -12.90
N LEU A 83 13.35 17.62 -13.32
CA LEU A 83 14.76 17.81 -13.01
C LEU A 83 15.52 18.03 -14.33
N ASN A 84 16.22 19.17 -14.45
CA ASN A 84 16.94 19.57 -15.65
C ASN A 84 16.06 19.44 -16.93
N GLY A 85 14.80 19.88 -16.83
CA GLY A 85 13.81 19.83 -17.90
C GLY A 85 13.15 18.47 -18.15
N LYS A 86 13.60 17.41 -17.50
CA LYS A 86 12.99 16.07 -17.63
C LYS A 86 11.97 15.82 -16.51
N SER A 87 10.75 15.42 -16.87
CA SER A 87 9.73 15.04 -15.90
C SER A 87 10.17 13.83 -15.08
N ILE A 88 10.11 13.95 -13.75
CA ILE A 88 10.46 12.90 -12.78
C ILE A 88 9.28 12.49 -11.92
N LEU A 89 8.21 13.31 -11.82
CA LEU A 89 6.99 13.01 -11.10
C LEU A 89 5.82 13.77 -11.72
N ASP A 90 4.82 13.07 -12.22
CA ASP A 90 3.60 13.66 -12.77
C ASP A 90 2.39 13.31 -11.91
N ARG A 91 1.79 14.34 -11.31
CA ARG A 91 0.59 14.28 -10.49
C ARG A 91 -0.53 15.21 -11.00
N ARG A 92 -0.46 15.64 -12.25
CA ARG A 92 -1.42 16.59 -12.86
C ARG A 92 -2.83 16.04 -12.97
N GLU A 93 -2.98 14.74 -13.20
CA GLU A 93 -4.31 14.12 -13.33
C GLU A 93 -4.82 13.55 -12.01
N SER A 94 -3.94 13.06 -11.15
CA SER A 94 -4.30 12.32 -9.94
C SER A 94 -4.12 13.13 -8.65
N GLY A 95 -3.41 14.24 -8.73
CA GLY A 95 -3.16 15.11 -7.57
C GLY A 95 -2.36 14.44 -6.46
N ASN A 96 -2.31 15.12 -5.34
CA ASN A 96 -1.66 14.67 -4.10
C ASN A 96 -2.66 13.97 -3.16
N LYS A 97 -3.78 13.45 -3.70
CA LYS A 97 -4.77 12.77 -2.84
C LYS A 97 -4.12 11.57 -2.17
N PRO A 98 -4.43 11.32 -0.96
CA PRO A 98 -5.42 11.84 -0.01
C PRO A 98 -4.88 12.76 1.08
N TYR A 99 -3.72 13.31 0.95
CA TYR A 99 -2.95 13.80 2.08
C TYR A 99 -3.02 15.30 2.22
N PHE A 100 -3.63 15.70 3.32
CA PHE A 100 -3.65 17.07 3.77
C PHE A 100 -3.29 17.12 5.25
N PRO A 101 -2.30 17.94 5.64
CA PRO A 101 -1.41 18.77 4.81
C PRO A 101 -0.45 17.91 3.96
N PRO A 102 0.02 18.39 2.79
CA PRO A 102 0.98 17.66 2.00
C PRO A 102 2.30 17.46 2.75
N ARG A 103 2.95 16.31 2.54
CA ARG A 103 4.22 15.92 3.18
C ARG A 103 5.24 15.49 2.12
N PRO A 104 6.57 15.64 2.36
CA PRO A 104 7.60 15.14 1.44
C PRO A 104 7.52 13.63 1.22
N GLU A 105 6.96 12.92 2.19
CA GLU A 105 6.74 11.47 2.20
C GLU A 105 5.64 11.02 1.26
N ASN A 106 4.82 11.94 0.74
CA ASN A 106 3.74 11.57 -0.17
C ASN A 106 4.27 10.89 -1.44
N PHE A 107 5.37 11.40 -1.98
CA PHE A 107 6.05 10.80 -3.14
C PHE A 107 7.55 10.98 -3.02
N THR A 108 8.30 9.90 -2.91
CA THR A 108 9.76 9.91 -2.96
C THR A 108 10.20 9.37 -4.32
N VAL A 109 10.94 10.18 -5.08
CA VAL A 109 11.41 9.83 -6.41
C VAL A 109 12.93 9.81 -6.47
N PRO A 110 13.55 8.83 -7.16
CA PRO A 110 14.96 8.85 -7.44
C PRO A 110 15.26 9.89 -8.52
N ALA A 111 15.98 10.92 -8.15
CA ALA A 111 16.35 12.02 -9.06
C ALA A 111 17.81 11.86 -9.49
N CYS A 112 18.05 11.54 -10.76
CA CYS A 112 19.39 11.43 -11.35
C CYS A 112 19.95 12.84 -11.57
N CYS A 113 20.71 13.33 -10.61
CA CYS A 113 21.33 14.66 -10.64
C CYS A 113 22.72 14.59 -11.23
N THR A 114 23.12 15.64 -11.92
CA THR A 114 24.45 15.75 -12.55
C THR A 114 25.40 16.58 -11.70
N LYS A 115 26.69 16.36 -11.85
CA LYS A 115 27.73 17.24 -11.31
C LYS A 115 27.53 18.67 -11.80
N GLY A 116 27.71 19.64 -10.90
CA GLY A 116 27.47 21.06 -11.16
C GLY A 116 26.02 21.45 -10.87
N LYS A 117 25.54 22.44 -11.61
CA LYS A 117 24.24 23.05 -11.40
C LYS A 117 23.09 22.10 -11.82
N ASN A 118 22.09 21.97 -10.95
CA ASN A 118 20.84 21.26 -11.21
C ASN A 118 19.66 22.21 -10.98
N LEU A 119 18.61 22.05 -11.81
CA LEU A 119 17.39 22.82 -11.73
C LEU A 119 16.18 21.91 -11.53
N LEU A 120 15.55 22.07 -10.39
CA LEU A 120 14.21 21.51 -10.14
C LEU A 120 13.15 22.51 -10.59
N THR A 121 12.16 22.05 -11.32
CA THR A 121 10.98 22.85 -11.67
C THR A 121 9.74 22.12 -11.18
N VAL A 122 8.87 22.81 -10.42
CA VAL A 122 7.58 22.27 -9.98
C VAL A 122 6.47 23.17 -10.53
N VAL A 123 5.69 22.62 -11.45
CA VAL A 123 4.47 23.27 -11.94
C VAL A 123 3.32 22.82 -11.07
N MET A 124 2.56 23.75 -10.51
CA MET A 124 1.53 23.44 -9.53
C MET A 124 0.25 24.22 -9.76
N GLU A 125 -0.87 23.54 -9.55
CA GLU A 125 -2.22 24.13 -9.42
C GLU A 125 -2.84 23.69 -8.09
N SER A 126 -3.43 24.62 -7.36
CA SER A 126 -4.10 24.30 -6.09
C SER A 126 -5.46 23.62 -6.30
N GLY A 127 -6.03 23.08 -5.25
CA GLY A 127 -7.47 22.78 -5.19
C GLY A 127 -8.28 24.06 -5.07
N THR A 128 -9.57 23.98 -5.40
CA THR A 128 -10.50 25.12 -5.31
C THR A 128 -10.53 25.72 -3.90
N GLY A 129 -10.24 27.00 -3.79
CA GLY A 129 -10.21 27.72 -2.51
C GLY A 129 -9.01 27.44 -1.63
N GLU A 130 -8.01 26.70 -2.12
CA GLU A 130 -6.81 26.33 -1.36
C GLU A 130 -5.57 27.09 -1.85
N PRO A 131 -4.67 27.54 -0.96
CA PRO A 131 -3.41 28.13 -1.36
C PRO A 131 -2.47 27.08 -1.96
N LEU A 132 -1.49 27.53 -2.74
CA LEU A 132 -0.38 26.68 -3.17
C LEU A 132 0.38 26.19 -1.93
N ARG A 133 0.52 24.87 -1.79
CA ARG A 133 1.37 24.24 -0.78
C ARG A 133 2.27 23.22 -1.43
N LEU A 134 3.56 23.41 -1.28
CA LEU A 134 4.59 22.47 -1.73
C LEU A 134 5.36 21.97 -0.52
N ALA A 135 5.32 20.67 -0.29
CA ALA A 135 6.19 19.98 0.65
C ALA A 135 7.37 19.38 -0.12
N PHE A 136 8.57 19.64 0.36
CA PHE A 136 9.80 19.18 -0.26
C PHE A 136 10.85 18.83 0.78
N ARG A 137 11.59 17.74 0.55
CA ARG A 137 12.76 17.36 1.33
C ARG A 137 13.68 16.45 0.51
N VAL A 138 14.98 16.56 0.72
CA VAL A 138 15.92 15.52 0.30
C VAL A 138 15.89 14.42 1.36
N ARG A 139 15.52 13.20 0.95
CA ARG A 139 15.33 12.04 1.82
C ARG A 139 16.65 11.28 1.93
N SER A 140 17.46 11.54 2.95
CA SER A 140 18.76 10.90 3.16
C SER A 140 18.68 9.54 3.88
N GLU A 141 17.52 9.20 4.44
CA GLU A 141 17.27 7.98 5.19
C GLU A 141 17.14 6.72 4.34
N TYR A 142 17.10 6.85 3.00
CA TYR A 142 16.92 5.72 2.09
C TYR A 142 18.17 5.35 1.32
N ASN A 143 18.39 4.05 1.15
CA ASN A 143 19.24 3.54 0.09
C ASN A 143 18.46 3.46 -1.22
N LEU A 144 18.55 4.50 -2.04
CA LEU A 144 17.79 4.62 -3.27
C LEU A 144 17.95 3.46 -4.23
N ARG A 145 19.14 2.87 -4.33
CA ARG A 145 19.36 1.75 -5.24
C ARG A 145 18.48 0.57 -4.88
N LYS A 146 18.31 0.30 -3.57
CA LYS A 146 17.46 -0.78 -3.08
C LYS A 146 15.97 -0.45 -3.17
N CYS A 147 15.59 0.82 -3.04
CA CYS A 147 14.20 1.25 -3.06
C CYS A 147 13.68 1.62 -4.47
N THR A 148 14.54 1.56 -5.51
CA THR A 148 14.12 1.82 -6.90
C THR A 148 13.44 0.58 -7.48
N PRO A 149 12.18 0.69 -7.93
CA PRO A 149 11.48 -0.42 -8.55
C PRO A 149 12.20 -0.92 -9.81
N SER A 150 12.75 -2.11 -9.72
CA SER A 150 13.36 -2.82 -10.84
C SER A 150 13.14 -4.33 -10.67
N ARG A 151 13.23 -5.06 -11.77
CA ARG A 151 13.09 -6.52 -11.72
C ARG A 151 14.20 -7.16 -10.87
N GLU A 152 15.41 -6.60 -10.94
CA GLU A 152 16.58 -7.06 -10.19
C GLU A 152 16.35 -6.90 -8.67
N ASN A 153 15.91 -5.72 -8.22
CA ASN A 153 15.64 -5.46 -6.82
C ASN A 153 14.51 -6.32 -6.27
N PHE A 154 13.44 -6.51 -7.06
CA PHE A 154 12.37 -7.43 -6.66
C PHE A 154 12.81 -8.89 -6.67
N ALA A 155 13.66 -9.31 -7.61
CA ALA A 155 14.21 -10.66 -7.62
C ALA A 155 15.15 -10.89 -6.43
N GLU A 156 15.98 -9.91 -6.07
CA GLU A 156 16.82 -9.97 -4.87
C GLU A 156 15.98 -10.14 -3.61
N LEU A 157 14.90 -9.36 -3.47
CA LEU A 157 13.97 -9.47 -2.35
C LEU A 157 13.35 -10.87 -2.24
N LEU A 158 12.86 -11.42 -3.35
CA LEU A 158 12.24 -12.75 -3.41
C LEU A 158 13.22 -13.90 -3.16
N ASN A 159 14.48 -13.76 -3.61
CA ASN A 159 15.50 -14.77 -3.46
C ASN A 159 16.14 -14.81 -2.07
N SER A 160 15.88 -13.82 -1.21
CA SER A 160 16.33 -13.90 0.17
C SER A 160 15.61 -15.08 0.86
N GLU A 161 16.36 -15.94 1.56
CA GLU A 161 15.80 -17.09 2.30
C GLU A 161 14.74 -16.63 3.31
N LYS A 162 14.96 -15.45 3.88
CA LYS A 162 14.01 -14.75 4.75
C LYS A 162 13.89 -13.32 4.27
N TYR A 163 12.69 -12.79 4.26
CA TYR A 163 12.51 -11.35 4.12
C TYR A 163 13.24 -10.62 5.27
N PRO A 164 13.71 -9.39 5.03
CA PRO A 164 14.41 -8.64 6.07
C PRO A 164 13.59 -8.62 7.37
N PRO A 165 14.24 -8.78 8.53
CA PRO A 165 13.55 -8.75 9.83
C PRO A 165 12.75 -7.46 10.02
N GLU A 166 11.63 -7.54 10.71
CA GLU A 166 10.81 -6.38 11.03
C GLU A 166 11.61 -5.31 11.78
N LYS A 167 11.30 -4.03 11.51
CA LYS A 167 11.92 -2.84 12.13
C LYS A 167 13.42 -2.65 11.88
N THR A 168 13.99 -3.36 10.92
CA THR A 168 15.33 -3.10 10.44
C THR A 168 15.30 -2.10 9.27
N LEU A 169 16.45 -1.46 9.00
CA LEU A 169 16.59 -0.63 7.80
C LEU A 169 16.32 -1.43 6.52
N SER A 170 16.78 -2.68 6.47
CA SER A 170 16.53 -3.57 5.33
C SER A 170 15.03 -3.86 5.13
N ARG A 171 14.26 -4.01 6.21
CA ARG A 171 12.81 -4.17 6.14
C ARG A 171 12.14 -2.91 5.60
N TYR A 172 12.53 -1.75 6.13
CA TYR A 172 12.02 -0.47 5.68
C TYR A 172 12.31 -0.24 4.19
N GLU A 173 13.52 -0.55 3.72
CA GLU A 173 13.89 -0.48 2.30
C GLU A 173 13.03 -1.42 1.44
N ALA A 174 12.74 -2.64 1.90
CA ALA A 174 11.88 -3.59 1.19
C ALA A 174 10.43 -3.11 1.07
N GLU A 175 9.85 -2.62 2.16
CA GLU A 175 8.51 -2.04 2.17
C GLU A 175 8.44 -0.80 1.26
N GLN A 176 9.46 0.05 1.29
CA GLN A 176 9.55 1.24 0.42
C GLN A 176 9.72 0.87 -1.06
N LEU A 177 10.47 -0.18 -1.37
CA LEU A 177 10.59 -0.70 -2.74
C LEU A 177 9.20 -1.08 -3.31
N ILE A 178 8.41 -1.82 -2.53
CA ILE A 178 7.06 -2.21 -2.93
C ILE A 178 6.17 -0.97 -3.07
N GLN A 179 6.19 -0.06 -2.10
CA GLN A 179 5.42 1.19 -2.13
C GLN A 179 5.74 2.02 -3.39
N ASN A 180 7.01 2.16 -3.72
CA ASN A 180 7.43 2.89 -4.92
C ASN A 180 6.93 2.20 -6.20
N GLY A 181 6.98 0.86 -6.25
CA GLY A 181 6.43 0.09 -7.37
C GLY A 181 4.92 0.26 -7.50
N VAL A 182 4.19 0.22 -6.38
CA VAL A 182 2.74 0.46 -6.35
C VAL A 182 2.40 1.87 -6.84
N LEU A 183 3.14 2.89 -6.42
CA LEU A 183 2.91 4.28 -6.84
C LEU A 183 3.15 4.51 -8.34
N MET A 184 4.02 3.72 -8.97
CA MET A 184 4.24 3.76 -10.42
C MET A 184 3.11 3.10 -11.22
N MET A 185 2.34 2.18 -10.59
CA MET A 185 1.27 1.44 -11.25
C MET A 185 0.06 2.33 -11.51
N ARG A 186 -0.54 2.17 -12.68
CA ARG A 186 -1.82 2.79 -13.04
C ARG A 186 -2.94 1.76 -12.90
N ASN A 187 -4.04 2.14 -12.25
CA ASN A 187 -5.20 1.25 -12.12
C ASN A 187 -5.81 0.87 -13.47
N THR A 188 -5.70 1.74 -14.48
CA THR A 188 -6.12 1.46 -15.87
C THR A 188 -5.32 0.34 -16.53
N VAL A 189 -4.13 0.03 -16.01
CA VAL A 189 -3.30 -1.10 -16.42
C VAL A 189 -3.52 -2.29 -15.51
N PHE A 190 -3.48 -2.07 -14.19
CA PHE A 190 -3.60 -3.15 -13.21
C PHE A 190 -4.98 -3.83 -13.22
N ASN A 191 -6.07 -3.07 -13.26
CA ASN A 191 -7.41 -3.67 -13.18
C ASN A 191 -7.73 -4.62 -14.34
N PRO A 192 -7.42 -4.31 -15.62
CA PRO A 192 -7.53 -5.28 -16.70
C PRO A 192 -6.58 -6.48 -16.54
N PHE A 193 -5.34 -6.26 -16.09
CA PHE A 193 -4.37 -7.32 -15.84
C PHE A 193 -4.86 -8.28 -14.75
N ALA A 194 -5.34 -7.75 -13.62
CA ALA A 194 -5.85 -8.53 -12.50
C ALA A 194 -7.06 -9.40 -12.88
N LYS A 195 -7.84 -9.01 -13.90
CA LYS A 195 -9.01 -9.75 -14.40
C LYS A 195 -8.69 -10.73 -15.53
N ALA A 196 -7.44 -10.85 -15.93
CA ALA A 196 -7.00 -11.72 -17.03
C ALA A 196 -6.12 -12.88 -16.54
N PRO A 197 -6.69 -13.93 -15.94
CA PRO A 197 -5.91 -15.08 -15.42
C PRO A 197 -5.11 -15.80 -16.51
N GLU A 198 -5.64 -15.86 -17.72
CA GLU A 198 -5.05 -16.55 -18.88
C GLU A 198 -4.32 -15.61 -19.85
N LEU A 199 -3.72 -14.53 -19.34
CA LEU A 199 -2.96 -13.62 -20.18
C LEU A 199 -1.70 -14.33 -20.73
N GLU A 200 -1.46 -14.16 -22.04
CA GLU A 200 -0.30 -14.74 -22.71
C GLU A 200 1.02 -14.29 -22.04
N ALA A 201 1.96 -15.24 -21.88
CA ALA A 201 3.22 -15.01 -21.16
C ALA A 201 4.03 -13.83 -21.72
N GLU A 202 4.02 -13.62 -23.04
CA GLU A 202 4.70 -12.49 -23.70
C GLU A 202 4.10 -11.14 -23.29
N LYS A 203 2.77 -11.06 -23.15
CA LYS A 203 2.09 -9.85 -22.67
C LYS A 203 2.38 -9.59 -21.19
N VAL A 204 2.42 -10.66 -20.37
CA VAL A 204 2.81 -10.56 -18.96
C VAL A 204 4.23 -10.00 -18.86
N GLN A 205 5.18 -10.58 -19.60
CA GLN A 205 6.58 -10.11 -19.60
C GLN A 205 6.74 -8.66 -20.08
N ALA A 206 5.96 -8.25 -21.08
CA ALA A 206 5.97 -6.87 -21.56
C ALA A 206 5.50 -5.90 -20.47
N LEU A 207 4.41 -6.25 -19.74
CA LEU A 207 3.91 -5.45 -18.63
C LEU A 207 4.86 -5.45 -17.43
N GLU A 208 5.48 -6.57 -17.10
CA GLU A 208 6.50 -6.66 -16.03
C GLU A 208 7.74 -5.81 -16.34
N LYS A 209 8.10 -5.65 -17.61
CA LYS A 209 9.20 -4.79 -18.02
C LYS A 209 8.87 -3.31 -17.84
N GLU A 210 7.63 -2.92 -18.12
CA GLU A 210 7.15 -1.54 -17.95
C GLU A 210 6.85 -1.24 -16.48
N TYR A 211 6.26 -2.21 -15.77
CA TYR A 211 5.87 -2.14 -14.37
C TYR A 211 6.49 -3.28 -13.56
N PRO A 212 7.73 -3.14 -13.08
CA PRO A 212 8.45 -4.23 -12.39
C PRO A 212 7.74 -4.78 -11.15
N ILE A 213 6.83 -4.02 -10.54
CA ILE A 213 6.01 -4.48 -9.41
C ILE A 213 5.12 -5.68 -9.78
N LEU A 214 4.71 -5.82 -11.05
CA LEU A 214 3.93 -6.96 -11.52
C LEU A 214 4.74 -8.25 -11.48
N TYR A 215 6.05 -8.19 -11.76
CA TYR A 215 6.94 -9.33 -11.58
C TYR A 215 6.95 -9.79 -10.11
N PHE A 216 7.04 -8.84 -9.17
CA PHE A 216 6.99 -9.16 -7.74
C PHE A 216 5.66 -9.78 -7.34
N TYR A 217 4.54 -9.20 -7.79
CA TYR A 217 3.19 -9.70 -7.56
C TYR A 217 3.02 -11.17 -8.03
N GLU A 218 3.43 -11.47 -9.26
CA GLU A 218 3.34 -12.83 -9.82
C GLU A 218 4.23 -13.83 -9.06
N LYS A 219 5.48 -13.43 -8.78
CA LYS A 219 6.47 -14.31 -8.13
C LYS A 219 6.19 -14.51 -6.64
N ALA A 220 5.57 -13.55 -5.97
CA ALA A 220 5.09 -13.71 -4.61
C ALA A 220 4.06 -14.85 -4.50
N LEU A 221 3.13 -14.96 -5.45
CA LEU A 221 2.21 -16.09 -5.51
C LEU A 221 2.92 -17.42 -5.83
N ASP A 222 3.86 -17.42 -6.79
CA ASP A 222 4.64 -18.62 -7.11
C ASP A 222 5.34 -19.17 -5.86
N ARG A 223 5.94 -18.31 -5.06
CA ARG A 223 6.56 -18.66 -3.78
C ARG A 223 5.57 -19.29 -2.79
N ILE A 224 4.38 -18.71 -2.63
CA ILE A 224 3.34 -19.28 -1.77
C ILE A 224 2.93 -20.67 -2.24
N LYS A 225 2.75 -20.86 -3.54
CA LYS A 225 2.39 -22.15 -4.14
C LYS A 225 3.46 -23.23 -3.93
N GLU A 226 4.72 -22.83 -3.88
CA GLU A 226 5.84 -23.73 -3.60
C GLU A 226 5.94 -24.04 -2.09
N GLU A 227 5.81 -23.04 -1.23
CA GLU A 227 6.01 -23.18 0.20
C GLU A 227 4.85 -23.89 0.92
N VAL A 228 3.60 -23.57 0.60
CA VAL A 228 2.43 -24.08 1.32
C VAL A 228 2.33 -25.62 1.31
N PRO A 229 2.52 -26.34 0.18
CA PRO A 229 2.48 -27.80 0.18
C PRO A 229 3.56 -28.43 1.07
N ASN A 230 4.74 -27.82 1.11
CA ASN A 230 5.91 -28.32 1.81
C ASN A 230 5.95 -27.88 3.30
N ALA A 231 5.05 -27.01 3.70
CA ALA A 231 4.99 -26.52 5.07
C ALA A 231 4.30 -27.53 5.99
N ALA A 232 4.93 -27.87 7.10
CA ALA A 232 4.40 -28.77 8.12
C ALA A 232 4.44 -28.09 9.49
N PRO A 233 3.43 -27.24 9.83
CA PRO A 233 3.38 -26.57 11.12
C PRO A 233 3.24 -27.60 12.25
N LYS A 234 3.98 -27.40 13.35
CA LYS A 234 3.76 -28.15 14.60
C LYS A 234 2.42 -27.76 15.21
N GLU A 235 2.00 -28.51 16.24
CA GLU A 235 0.71 -28.23 16.91
C GLU A 235 0.60 -26.79 17.42
N GLU A 236 1.70 -26.25 17.96
CA GLU A 236 1.76 -24.87 18.46
C GLU A 236 2.00 -23.81 17.41
N GLU A 237 2.32 -24.19 16.16
CA GLU A 237 2.67 -23.24 15.10
C GLU A 237 1.48 -22.94 14.19
N VAL A 238 1.42 -21.71 13.70
CA VAL A 238 0.51 -21.25 12.65
C VAL A 238 1.33 -20.54 11.60
N PHE A 239 1.31 -21.02 10.38
CA PHE A 239 1.99 -20.40 9.27
C PHE A 239 1.02 -19.50 8.52
N ILE A 240 1.43 -18.26 8.26
CA ILE A 240 0.60 -17.21 7.67
C ILE A 240 1.39 -16.61 6.49
N TRP A 241 0.84 -16.74 5.28
CA TRP A 241 1.40 -16.09 4.08
C TRP A 241 0.52 -14.93 3.68
N HIS A 242 1.12 -13.78 3.44
CA HIS A 242 0.43 -12.63 2.86
C HIS A 242 0.50 -12.72 1.33
N ILE A 243 -0.65 -12.70 0.67
CA ILE A 243 -0.72 -12.77 -0.79
C ILE A 243 -0.63 -11.36 -1.37
N TYR A 244 -1.66 -10.59 -1.16
CA TYR A 244 -1.87 -9.25 -1.70
C TYR A 244 -3.04 -8.59 -0.99
N ASN A 245 -3.01 -7.27 -0.81
CA ASN A 245 -4.07 -6.48 -0.20
C ASN A 245 -4.44 -6.98 1.22
N MET A 246 -5.63 -7.55 1.42
CA MET A 246 -6.05 -8.19 2.68
C MET A 246 -6.00 -9.72 2.61
N GLY A 247 -5.37 -10.27 1.58
CA GLY A 247 -5.37 -11.69 1.29
C GLY A 247 -4.32 -12.49 2.07
N TYR A 248 -4.75 -13.53 2.76
CA TYR A 248 -3.88 -14.43 3.52
C TYR A 248 -4.16 -15.90 3.25
N ILE A 249 -3.10 -16.71 3.25
CA ILE A 249 -3.19 -18.17 3.42
C ILE A 249 -2.71 -18.48 4.82
N ILE A 250 -3.51 -19.27 5.54
CA ILE A 250 -3.24 -19.66 6.93
C ILE A 250 -3.23 -21.19 6.99
N LYS A 251 -2.15 -21.75 7.53
CA LYS A 251 -1.97 -23.20 7.70
C LYS A 251 -1.61 -23.52 9.14
N CYS A 252 -2.39 -24.42 9.73
CA CYS A 252 -2.11 -25.05 11.01
C CYS A 252 -2.03 -26.59 10.83
N ALA A 253 -1.75 -27.34 11.89
CA ALA A 253 -1.65 -28.78 11.82
C ALA A 253 -2.95 -29.47 11.32
N GLN A 254 -4.13 -28.83 11.49
CA GLN A 254 -5.44 -29.40 11.17
C GLN A 254 -6.01 -28.95 9.81
N GLY A 255 -5.39 -27.97 9.14
CA GLY A 255 -5.91 -27.51 7.87
C GLY A 255 -5.24 -26.26 7.31
N CYS A 256 -5.62 -25.94 6.07
CA CYS A 256 -5.14 -24.77 5.33
C CYS A 256 -6.33 -24.02 4.74
N PHE A 257 -6.43 -22.73 4.98
CA PHE A 257 -7.52 -21.90 4.45
C PHE A 257 -7.06 -20.52 4.01
N GLY A 258 -7.87 -19.87 3.18
CA GLY A 258 -7.64 -18.52 2.71
C GLY A 258 -8.60 -17.51 3.33
N ILE A 259 -8.17 -16.26 3.52
CA ILE A 259 -9.01 -15.11 3.82
C ILE A 259 -8.76 -14.04 2.76
N ASP A 260 -9.82 -13.47 2.18
CA ASP A 260 -9.78 -12.40 1.16
C ASP A 260 -8.74 -12.66 0.04
N VAL A 261 -8.71 -13.89 -0.46
CA VAL A 261 -7.75 -14.33 -1.48
C VAL A 261 -8.04 -13.63 -2.81
N CYS A 262 -7.27 -12.60 -3.08
CA CYS A 262 -7.35 -11.80 -4.30
C CYS A 262 -6.02 -11.85 -5.05
N HIS A 263 -6.01 -12.49 -6.20
CA HIS A 263 -4.90 -12.53 -7.15
C HIS A 263 -5.41 -13.10 -8.47
N ARG A 264 -4.99 -12.56 -9.63
CA ARG A 264 -5.49 -13.02 -10.94
C ARG A 264 -5.37 -14.54 -11.16
N ARG A 265 -4.37 -15.16 -10.53
CA ARG A 265 -4.12 -16.60 -10.56
C ARG A 265 -4.57 -17.33 -9.29
N ALA A 266 -5.46 -16.74 -8.49
CA ALA A 266 -5.90 -17.31 -7.21
C ALA A 266 -6.51 -18.71 -7.34
N ALA A 267 -7.13 -19.05 -8.47
CA ALA A 267 -7.68 -20.38 -8.73
C ALA A 267 -6.64 -21.51 -8.62
N GLU A 268 -5.35 -21.21 -8.85
CA GLU A 268 -4.26 -22.17 -8.70
C GLU A 268 -3.99 -22.57 -7.25
N LEU A 269 -4.53 -21.82 -6.29
CA LEU A 269 -4.42 -22.12 -4.86
C LEU A 269 -5.49 -23.12 -4.38
N GLU A 270 -6.55 -23.35 -5.17
CA GLU A 270 -7.67 -24.20 -4.78
C GLU A 270 -7.23 -25.59 -4.22
N PRO A 271 -6.28 -26.31 -4.84
CA PRO A 271 -5.87 -27.62 -4.34
C PRO A 271 -5.23 -27.58 -2.95
N LEU A 272 -4.72 -26.42 -2.53
CA LEU A 272 -4.03 -26.21 -1.26
C LEU A 272 -4.97 -25.87 -0.11
N LEU A 273 -6.21 -25.46 -0.41
CA LEU A 273 -7.15 -24.89 0.54
C LEU A 273 -8.28 -25.85 0.89
N ASP A 274 -8.62 -25.95 2.16
CA ASP A 274 -9.80 -26.69 2.64
C ASP A 274 -11.06 -25.84 2.51
N PHE A 275 -10.97 -24.55 2.80
CA PHE A 275 -12.06 -23.56 2.67
C PHE A 275 -11.47 -22.15 2.49
N ILE A 276 -12.33 -21.19 2.10
CA ILE A 276 -11.97 -19.77 2.04
C ILE A 276 -13.01 -18.91 2.74
N LEU A 277 -12.57 -17.79 3.33
CA LEU A 277 -13.39 -16.76 3.93
C LEU A 277 -13.27 -15.50 3.09
N THR A 278 -14.39 -14.81 2.81
CA THR A 278 -14.35 -13.53 2.07
C THR A 278 -15.22 -12.51 2.75
N THR A 279 -14.62 -11.37 3.09
CA THR A 279 -15.26 -10.36 3.93
C THR A 279 -16.39 -9.63 3.23
N HIS A 280 -16.27 -9.30 1.96
CA HIS A 280 -17.30 -8.58 1.21
C HIS A 280 -17.09 -8.63 -0.32
N ASN A 281 -18.07 -8.11 -1.05
CA ASN A 281 -18.11 -8.18 -2.51
C ASN A 281 -17.42 -6.97 -3.20
N HIS A 282 -16.18 -6.68 -2.83
CA HIS A 282 -15.31 -5.81 -3.61
C HIS A 282 -14.26 -6.64 -4.36
N CYS A 283 -13.91 -6.18 -5.56
CA CYS A 283 -13.09 -6.95 -6.50
C CYS A 283 -11.62 -7.14 -6.06
N ASP A 284 -11.20 -6.47 -5.04
CA ASP A 284 -9.88 -6.54 -4.42
C ASP A 284 -9.84 -7.46 -3.18
N HIS A 285 -10.96 -8.14 -2.86
CA HIS A 285 -11.08 -9.13 -1.77
C HIS A 285 -11.38 -10.54 -2.25
N HIS A 286 -11.68 -10.75 -3.52
CA HIS A 286 -11.99 -12.08 -4.04
C HIS A 286 -11.71 -12.24 -5.53
N GLU A 287 -11.64 -13.49 -5.95
CA GLU A 287 -11.56 -13.89 -7.35
C GLU A 287 -12.63 -14.94 -7.67
N LEU A 288 -13.50 -14.63 -8.63
CA LEU A 288 -14.56 -15.55 -9.05
C LEU A 288 -14.04 -16.89 -9.61
N PRO A 289 -12.91 -16.97 -10.34
CA PRO A 289 -12.33 -18.24 -10.73
C PRO A 289 -12.00 -19.15 -9.54
N LEU A 290 -11.46 -18.61 -8.45
CA LEU A 290 -11.20 -19.36 -7.23
C LEU A 290 -12.51 -19.86 -6.61
N PHE A 291 -13.54 -19.00 -6.49
CA PHE A 291 -14.83 -19.38 -5.94
C PHE A 291 -15.46 -20.55 -6.72
N LYS A 292 -15.40 -20.49 -8.05
CA LYS A 292 -15.90 -21.57 -8.92
C LYS A 292 -15.15 -22.86 -8.71
N ALA A 293 -13.81 -22.83 -8.65
CA ALA A 293 -12.98 -24.01 -8.43
C ALA A 293 -13.27 -24.65 -7.06
N MET A 294 -13.34 -23.85 -5.99
CA MET A 294 -13.72 -24.32 -4.65
C MET A 294 -15.10 -24.97 -4.65
N ALA A 295 -16.12 -24.31 -5.23
CA ALA A 295 -17.48 -24.83 -5.29
C ALA A 295 -17.60 -26.12 -6.10
N GLN A 296 -16.90 -26.24 -7.23
CA GLN A 296 -16.83 -27.45 -8.04
C GLN A 296 -16.27 -28.64 -7.26
N ASN A 297 -15.27 -28.40 -6.42
CA ASN A 297 -14.67 -29.42 -5.55
C ASN A 297 -15.38 -29.54 -4.19
N LYS A 298 -16.57 -28.94 -4.05
CA LYS A 298 -17.40 -28.97 -2.84
C LYS A 298 -16.69 -28.42 -1.58
N LYS A 299 -15.69 -27.59 -1.77
CA LYS A 299 -14.99 -26.90 -0.69
C LYS A 299 -15.76 -25.62 -0.29
N PRO A 300 -15.89 -25.30 1.00
CA PRO A 300 -16.64 -24.14 1.43
C PRO A 300 -16.06 -22.80 0.95
N VAL A 301 -16.96 -21.95 0.44
CA VAL A 301 -16.71 -20.52 0.16
C VAL A 301 -17.56 -19.74 1.15
N VAL A 302 -16.95 -19.32 2.25
CA VAL A 302 -17.65 -18.68 3.37
C VAL A 302 -17.83 -17.19 3.05
N THR A 303 -19.05 -16.82 2.67
CA THR A 303 -19.41 -15.48 2.25
C THR A 303 -20.91 -15.26 2.38
N ASN A 304 -21.36 -14.01 2.44
CA ASN A 304 -22.77 -13.61 2.48
C ASN A 304 -23.34 -13.19 1.12
N PHE A 305 -22.58 -13.28 0.02
CA PHE A 305 -22.97 -12.79 -1.30
C PHE A 305 -22.84 -13.83 -2.44
N TYR A 306 -22.06 -14.89 -2.28
CA TYR A 306 -21.86 -15.92 -3.32
C TYR A 306 -22.54 -17.24 -2.92
N PRO A 307 -23.50 -17.76 -3.72
CA PRO A 307 -24.27 -18.96 -3.37
C PRO A 307 -23.44 -20.24 -3.65
N ALA A 308 -22.64 -20.66 -2.67
CA ALA A 308 -21.83 -21.87 -2.70
C ALA A 308 -21.90 -22.61 -1.36
N PRO A 309 -21.35 -23.82 -1.22
CA PRO A 309 -21.14 -24.40 0.11
C PRO A 309 -20.39 -23.42 1.01
N GLY A 310 -20.91 -23.17 2.21
CA GLY A 310 -20.38 -22.14 3.12
C GLY A 310 -21.10 -20.78 3.05
N PHE A 311 -22.03 -20.58 2.11
CA PHE A 311 -22.88 -19.37 2.12
C PHE A 311 -23.59 -19.24 3.49
N HIS A 312 -23.52 -18.05 4.08
CA HIS A 312 -24.12 -17.76 5.37
C HIS A 312 -24.60 -16.31 5.46
N ARG A 313 -25.39 -16.02 6.50
CA ARG A 313 -25.74 -14.64 6.88
C ARG A 313 -25.18 -14.37 8.27
N PRO A 314 -24.32 -13.36 8.44
CA PRO A 314 -23.86 -12.97 9.76
C PRO A 314 -25.04 -12.48 10.65
N PRO A 315 -24.97 -12.63 11.99
CA PRO A 315 -23.92 -13.37 12.70
C PRO A 315 -24.09 -14.88 12.56
N ALA A 316 -22.99 -15.60 12.44
CA ALA A 316 -22.99 -17.06 12.40
C ALA A 316 -21.75 -17.64 13.11
N GLU A 317 -21.90 -18.87 13.61
CA GLU A 317 -20.82 -19.70 14.13
C GLU A 317 -20.69 -20.91 13.23
N LEU A 318 -19.52 -21.07 12.63
CA LEU A 318 -19.23 -22.13 11.66
C LEU A 318 -18.01 -22.93 12.14
N GLU A 319 -17.89 -24.18 11.67
CA GLU A 319 -16.73 -25.02 12.00
C GLU A 319 -16.31 -25.84 10.77
N PHE A 320 -15.01 -25.82 10.46
CA PHE A 320 -14.38 -26.57 9.37
C PHE A 320 -13.13 -27.25 9.90
N ASN A 321 -13.04 -28.59 9.84
CA ASN A 321 -11.87 -29.35 10.32
C ASN A 321 -11.42 -28.91 11.73
N THR A 322 -12.37 -28.73 12.66
CA THR A 322 -12.13 -28.23 14.03
C THR A 322 -11.69 -26.75 14.14
N ILE A 323 -11.58 -26.03 13.03
CA ILE A 323 -11.34 -24.60 13.00
C ILE A 323 -12.69 -23.88 13.13
N LYS A 324 -12.84 -23.08 14.18
CA LYS A 324 -14.07 -22.32 14.45
C LYS A 324 -14.01 -20.93 13.84
N VAL A 325 -15.11 -20.50 13.23
CA VAL A 325 -15.22 -19.19 12.57
C VAL A 325 -16.49 -18.49 13.07
N ALA A 326 -16.32 -17.44 13.84
CA ALA A 326 -17.40 -16.55 14.23
C ALA A 326 -17.46 -15.34 13.28
N THR A 327 -18.68 -14.97 12.86
CA THR A 327 -18.89 -13.90 11.87
C THR A 327 -19.73 -12.77 12.44
N ARG A 328 -19.43 -11.52 12.04
CA ARG A 328 -20.20 -10.32 12.42
C ARG A 328 -20.36 -9.39 11.22
N GLU A 329 -21.51 -8.70 11.14
CA GLU A 329 -21.76 -7.65 10.12
C GLU A 329 -21.19 -6.32 10.58
N ASN A 330 -20.56 -5.60 9.66
CA ASN A 330 -20.02 -4.27 9.88
C ASN A 330 -20.28 -3.36 8.67
N ASP A 331 -20.19 -2.06 8.89
CA ASP A 331 -20.31 -1.06 7.83
C ASP A 331 -18.95 -0.84 7.14
N HIS A 332 -18.95 -0.83 5.81
CA HIS A 332 -17.80 -0.38 5.02
C HIS A 332 -17.66 1.14 5.06
N ASN A 333 -18.79 1.84 4.97
CA ASN A 333 -18.89 3.29 5.05
C ASN A 333 -20.33 3.70 5.35
N LYS A 334 -20.62 5.00 5.35
CA LYS A 334 -21.95 5.55 5.67
C LYS A 334 -23.04 5.09 4.67
N VAL A 335 -22.67 4.67 3.46
CA VAL A 335 -23.60 4.22 2.40
C VAL A 335 -23.70 2.70 2.39
N LEU A 336 -22.55 2.00 2.38
CA LEU A 336 -22.48 0.53 2.37
C LEU A 336 -22.53 -0.01 3.81
N ARG A 337 -23.72 0.03 4.39
CA ARG A 337 -23.99 -0.49 5.74
C ARG A 337 -24.15 -2.00 5.72
N LYS A 338 -23.68 -2.68 6.76
CA LYS A 338 -23.73 -4.15 6.90
C LYS A 338 -23.16 -4.89 5.69
N PHE A 339 -22.20 -4.27 5.02
CA PHE A 339 -21.64 -4.76 3.78
C PHE A 339 -20.44 -5.67 4.00
N VAL A 340 -19.73 -5.48 5.11
CA VAL A 340 -18.52 -6.22 5.47
C VAL A 340 -18.84 -7.29 6.51
N THR A 341 -18.34 -8.49 6.31
CA THR A 341 -18.31 -9.55 7.32
C THR A 341 -16.92 -9.60 7.95
N SER A 342 -16.79 -9.33 9.23
CA SER A 342 -15.56 -9.61 9.96
C SER A 342 -15.55 -11.06 10.46
N TYR A 343 -14.36 -11.65 10.53
CA TYR A 343 -14.15 -13.04 10.95
C TYR A 343 -13.27 -13.12 12.18
N LEU A 344 -13.74 -13.82 13.23
CA LEU A 344 -12.88 -14.32 14.29
C LEU A 344 -12.66 -15.81 14.02
N VAL A 345 -11.44 -16.19 13.68
CA VAL A 345 -11.05 -17.58 13.49
C VAL A 345 -10.35 -18.06 14.75
N THR A 346 -10.82 -19.17 15.32
CA THR A 346 -10.19 -19.85 16.47
C THR A 346 -9.64 -21.18 16.00
N LEU A 347 -8.33 -21.32 16.04
CA LEU A 347 -7.62 -22.53 15.66
C LEU A 347 -7.61 -23.56 16.81
N PRO A 348 -7.44 -24.87 16.52
CA PRO A 348 -7.44 -25.90 17.54
C PRO A 348 -6.35 -25.75 18.62
N ASN A 349 -5.24 -25.10 18.31
CA ASN A 349 -4.17 -24.79 19.26
C ASN A 349 -4.45 -23.55 20.13
N GLY A 350 -5.66 -22.97 20.03
CA GLY A 350 -6.09 -21.81 20.77
C GLY A 350 -5.71 -20.45 20.18
N CYS A 351 -4.93 -20.41 19.09
CA CYS A 351 -4.65 -19.16 18.41
C CYS A 351 -5.93 -18.55 17.83
N THR A 352 -6.11 -17.24 18.03
CA THR A 352 -7.24 -16.48 17.54
C THR A 352 -6.80 -15.41 16.53
N ILE A 353 -7.44 -15.38 15.36
CA ILE A 353 -7.17 -14.43 14.28
C ILE A 353 -8.44 -13.64 14.00
N PHE A 354 -8.39 -12.33 14.18
CA PHE A 354 -9.50 -11.43 13.91
C PHE A 354 -9.23 -10.60 12.66
N HIS A 355 -9.96 -10.88 11.58
CA HIS A 355 -9.89 -10.17 10.32
C HIS A 355 -11.07 -9.21 10.21
N ALA A 356 -10.78 -7.90 10.18
CA ALA A 356 -11.81 -6.86 10.22
C ALA A 356 -12.47 -6.63 8.85
N GLY A 357 -11.86 -7.08 7.74
CA GLY A 357 -12.23 -6.60 6.42
C GLY A 357 -12.17 -5.08 6.34
N ASP A 358 -12.92 -4.49 5.45
CA ASP A 358 -12.99 -3.04 5.25
C ASP A 358 -13.95 -2.33 6.22
N THR A 359 -13.95 -2.76 7.47
CA THR A 359 -14.79 -2.13 8.50
C THR A 359 -14.31 -0.71 8.79
N CYS A 360 -15.21 0.26 8.69
CA CYS A 360 -14.86 1.69 8.80
C CYS A 360 -14.80 2.25 10.24
N SER A 361 -15.17 1.47 11.26
CA SER A 361 -15.32 1.97 12.63
C SER A 361 -14.85 0.96 13.67
N ALA A 362 -13.96 1.39 14.55
CA ALA A 362 -13.51 0.57 15.69
C ALA A 362 -14.64 0.20 16.65
N GLN A 363 -15.69 1.03 16.75
CA GLN A 363 -16.84 0.79 17.61
C GLN A 363 -17.65 -0.47 17.18
N GLN A 364 -17.67 -0.75 15.88
CA GLN A 364 -18.39 -1.92 15.33
C GLN A 364 -17.62 -3.22 15.44
N LEU A 365 -16.32 -3.17 15.67
CA LEU A 365 -15.48 -4.35 15.80
C LEU A 365 -15.68 -5.02 17.17
N GLU A 366 -16.26 -6.23 17.18
CA GLU A 366 -16.57 -6.99 18.38
C GLU A 366 -16.09 -8.44 18.26
N PRO A 367 -14.79 -8.69 18.43
CA PRO A 367 -14.27 -10.06 18.40
C PRO A 367 -14.75 -10.92 19.58
N GLY A 368 -15.21 -10.31 20.67
CA GLY A 368 -15.64 -11.04 21.88
C GLY A 368 -14.48 -11.57 22.74
N CYS A 369 -13.25 -11.34 22.32
CA CYS A 369 -12.03 -11.71 23.05
C CYS A 369 -10.91 -10.71 22.72
N SER A 370 -9.75 -10.88 23.37
CA SER A 370 -8.50 -10.27 22.97
C SER A 370 -7.83 -11.19 21.94
N PRO A 371 -7.87 -10.88 20.62
CA PRO A 371 -7.32 -11.78 19.62
C PRO A 371 -5.80 -11.82 19.68
N ASP A 372 -5.21 -12.96 19.33
CA ASP A 372 -3.75 -13.06 19.20
C ASP A 372 -3.26 -12.25 18.00
N ILE A 373 -3.98 -12.33 16.89
CA ILE A 373 -3.64 -11.62 15.64
C ILE A 373 -4.85 -10.80 15.19
N TYR A 374 -4.63 -9.51 14.95
CA TYR A 374 -5.61 -8.59 14.40
C TYR A 374 -5.18 -8.10 13.01
N ILE A 375 -6.07 -8.20 12.02
CA ILE A 375 -5.84 -7.78 10.64
C ILE A 375 -6.82 -6.66 10.28
N PRO A 376 -6.42 -5.39 10.44
CA PRO A 376 -7.22 -4.22 10.08
C PRO A 376 -7.02 -3.76 8.65
N HIS A 377 -7.98 -2.99 8.14
CA HIS A 377 -7.79 -2.08 7.02
C HIS A 377 -7.66 -0.63 7.53
N PRO A 378 -6.46 -0.06 7.60
CA PRO A 378 -6.23 1.24 8.26
C PRO A 378 -6.77 2.46 7.49
N ARG A 379 -7.51 2.26 6.37
CA ARG A 379 -7.78 3.35 5.42
C ARG A 379 -9.23 3.69 5.17
N VAL A 380 -10.15 2.81 5.53
CA VAL A 380 -11.60 3.05 5.40
C VAL A 380 -12.16 3.86 6.57
N SER A 381 -11.45 4.88 7.02
CA SER A 381 -11.75 5.67 8.21
C SER A 381 -11.58 4.91 9.54
N LEU A 382 -11.10 3.69 9.52
CA LEU A 382 -10.77 2.93 10.71
C LEU A 382 -9.51 3.50 11.36
N LYS A 383 -9.63 3.88 12.61
CA LYS A 383 -8.50 4.23 13.45
C LYS A 383 -8.02 2.99 14.19
N VAL A 384 -6.92 2.41 13.74
CA VAL A 384 -6.36 1.19 14.32
C VAL A 384 -6.03 1.35 15.81
N PRO A 385 -5.45 2.47 16.30
CA PRO A 385 -5.22 2.69 17.71
C PRO A 385 -6.50 2.57 18.57
N GLU A 386 -7.66 3.09 18.10
CA GLU A 386 -8.93 2.96 18.82
C GLU A 386 -9.39 1.49 18.94
N ALA A 387 -9.22 0.70 17.88
CA ALA A 387 -9.54 -0.71 17.89
C ALA A 387 -8.59 -1.49 18.83
N VAL A 388 -7.30 -1.22 18.79
CA VAL A 388 -6.30 -1.82 19.67
C VAL A 388 -6.59 -1.47 21.14
N ALA A 389 -6.94 -0.20 21.44
CA ALA A 389 -7.37 0.19 22.79
C ALA A 389 -8.58 -0.61 23.28
N LYS A 390 -9.53 -0.92 22.39
CA LYS A 390 -10.78 -1.62 22.72
C LYS A 390 -10.58 -3.08 23.08
N PHE A 391 -9.85 -3.87 22.30
CA PHE A 391 -9.76 -5.32 22.51
C PHE A 391 -8.35 -5.88 22.68
N ARG A 392 -7.31 -5.03 22.68
CA ARG A 392 -5.94 -5.38 23.08
C ARG A 392 -5.39 -6.63 22.39
N PRO A 393 -5.24 -6.67 21.07
CA PRO A 393 -4.66 -7.82 20.40
C PRO A 393 -3.19 -7.98 20.78
N ALA A 394 -2.67 -9.22 20.72
CA ALA A 394 -1.24 -9.43 20.96
C ALA A 394 -0.39 -8.87 19.85
N THR A 395 -0.90 -8.92 18.61
CA THR A 395 -0.21 -8.33 17.43
C THR A 395 -1.19 -7.81 16.40
N VAL A 396 -0.73 -6.86 15.57
CA VAL A 396 -1.48 -6.29 14.44
C VAL A 396 -0.73 -6.53 13.14
N LEU A 397 -1.38 -7.17 12.17
CA LEU A 397 -0.89 -7.27 10.79
C LEU A 397 -1.56 -6.19 9.94
N TYR A 398 -0.85 -5.10 9.71
CA TYR A 398 -1.33 -4.01 8.87
C TYR A 398 -1.44 -4.45 7.41
N SER A 399 -2.63 -4.30 6.84
CA SER A 399 -2.99 -4.76 5.50
C SER A 399 -3.65 -3.66 4.69
N HIS A 400 -3.89 -3.91 3.39
CA HIS A 400 -4.58 -3.00 2.49
C HIS A 400 -3.89 -1.64 2.31
N PHE A 401 -2.59 -1.56 2.31
CA PHE A 401 -1.84 -0.32 2.11
C PHE A 401 -0.87 -0.35 0.93
N LEU A 402 -0.39 -1.52 0.55
CA LEU A 402 0.40 -1.73 -0.66
C LEU A 402 -0.53 -2.31 -1.75
N GLU A 403 -1.40 -1.46 -2.33
CA GLU A 403 -2.48 -1.92 -3.18
C GLU A 403 -2.46 -1.16 -4.52
N MET A 404 -2.47 -1.90 -5.65
CA MET A 404 -2.32 -1.37 -7.00
C MET A 404 -3.63 -0.95 -7.65
N GLY A 405 -4.76 -1.52 -7.22
CA GLY A 405 -6.07 -1.28 -7.84
C GLY A 405 -6.62 0.12 -7.61
N HIS A 406 -6.11 0.81 -6.60
CA HIS A 406 -6.54 2.16 -6.23
C HIS A 406 -5.48 3.24 -6.50
N THR A 407 -4.55 2.97 -7.41
CA THR A 407 -3.53 3.94 -7.85
C THR A 407 -4.08 4.95 -8.87
N PRO A 408 -3.36 6.02 -9.23
CA PRO A 408 -3.83 7.00 -10.20
C PRO A 408 -4.45 6.36 -11.46
N PRO A 409 -5.49 6.95 -12.03
CA PRO A 409 -6.13 8.23 -11.72
C PRO A 409 -7.29 8.19 -10.71
N THR A 410 -7.51 7.09 -9.99
CA THR A 410 -8.62 7.05 -9.01
C THR A 410 -8.35 7.94 -7.80
N PRO A 411 -9.41 8.50 -7.16
CA PRO A 411 -9.26 9.30 -5.96
C PRO A 411 -9.01 8.46 -4.69
N TRP A 412 -9.07 7.14 -4.80
CA TRP A 412 -8.82 6.19 -3.71
C TRP A 412 -7.41 5.65 -3.85
N PHE A 413 -6.66 5.68 -2.84
CA PHE A 413 -5.26 5.48 -3.01
C PHE A 413 -4.51 5.11 -1.80
N ALA A 414 -3.22 4.88 -2.10
CA ALA A 414 -2.21 4.49 -1.20
C ALA A 414 -1.98 5.50 -0.05
N VAL A 415 -2.00 5.10 1.23
CA VAL A 415 -1.49 5.88 2.39
C VAL A 415 0.02 6.02 2.22
N PRO A 416 0.64 7.17 2.44
CA PRO A 416 2.07 7.20 2.54
C PRO A 416 2.51 6.18 3.55
N TYR A 417 3.49 5.42 3.15
CA TYR A 417 4.09 4.41 4.00
C TYR A 417 4.50 4.99 5.36
N ASP A 418 5.05 6.22 5.37
CA ASP A 418 5.48 6.88 6.60
C ASP A 418 4.35 7.15 7.60
N LEU A 419 3.15 7.51 7.14
CA LEU A 419 2.00 7.65 8.03
C LEU A 419 1.60 6.32 8.66
N LEU A 420 1.74 5.23 7.91
CA LEU A 420 1.52 3.91 8.45
C LEU A 420 2.58 3.53 9.48
N VAL A 421 3.85 3.87 9.23
CA VAL A 421 4.95 3.67 10.18
C VAL A 421 4.70 4.47 11.45
N GLU A 422 4.29 5.76 11.33
CA GLU A 422 3.95 6.60 12.49
C GLU A 422 2.81 5.97 13.32
N GLU A 423 1.73 5.52 12.68
CA GLU A 423 0.60 4.87 13.38
C GLU A 423 1.02 3.55 14.05
N ARG A 424 1.84 2.75 13.39
CA ARG A 424 2.41 1.52 13.96
C ARG A 424 3.26 1.82 15.20
N GLN A 425 4.13 2.84 15.13
CA GLN A 425 4.95 3.26 16.26
C GLN A 425 4.10 3.79 17.43
N GLU A 426 3.02 4.52 17.14
CA GLU A 426 2.05 4.97 18.14
C GLU A 426 1.39 3.78 18.84
N VAL A 427 0.88 2.80 18.09
CA VAL A 427 0.27 1.58 18.62
C VAL A 427 1.24 0.81 19.53
N GLU A 428 2.48 0.63 19.10
CA GLU A 428 3.49 -0.07 19.89
C GLU A 428 3.87 0.67 21.16
N LYS A 429 4.07 1.98 21.06
CA LYS A 429 4.44 2.84 22.19
C LYS A 429 3.34 2.93 23.23
N GLU A 430 2.08 3.11 22.80
CA GLU A 430 0.96 3.36 23.69
C GLU A 430 0.41 2.05 24.30
N PHE A 431 0.37 0.98 23.53
CA PHE A 431 -0.32 -0.26 23.93
C PHE A 431 0.61 -1.45 24.17
N GLY A 432 1.89 -1.38 23.77
CA GLY A 432 2.80 -2.50 23.82
C GLY A 432 2.47 -3.63 22.84
N THR A 433 1.52 -3.41 21.93
CA THR A 433 1.08 -4.35 20.92
C THR A 433 2.07 -4.36 19.75
N LEU A 434 2.61 -5.52 19.40
CA LEU A 434 3.52 -5.65 18.26
C LEU A 434 2.78 -5.36 16.94
N THR A 435 3.46 -4.73 16.00
CA THR A 435 2.91 -4.43 14.68
C THR A 435 3.78 -4.95 13.56
N PHE A 436 3.16 -5.48 12.52
CA PHE A 436 3.82 -5.93 11.30
C PHE A 436 3.12 -5.35 10.07
N ALA A 437 3.89 -5.16 8.99
CA ALA A 437 3.39 -4.87 7.66
C ALA A 437 3.92 -5.99 6.73
N PRO A 438 3.17 -7.09 6.56
CA PRO A 438 3.65 -8.24 5.80
C PRO A 438 3.87 -7.89 4.33
N LEU A 439 4.96 -8.36 3.75
CA LEU A 439 5.24 -8.24 2.31
C LEU A 439 4.52 -9.34 1.54
N TRP A 440 4.26 -9.11 0.26
CA TRP A 440 3.64 -10.14 -0.57
C TRP A 440 4.56 -11.36 -0.71
N GLY A 441 3.99 -12.55 -0.54
CA GLY A 441 4.73 -13.82 -0.50
C GLY A 441 5.47 -14.08 0.81
N GLU A 442 5.42 -13.17 1.79
CA GLU A 442 6.05 -13.37 3.08
C GLU A 442 5.32 -14.41 3.91
N LYS A 443 6.10 -15.30 4.53
CA LYS A 443 5.64 -16.25 5.52
C LYS A 443 5.98 -15.77 6.92
N LEU A 444 4.97 -15.61 7.75
CA LEU A 444 5.09 -15.38 9.19
C LEU A 444 4.76 -16.69 9.94
N ILE A 445 5.48 -16.97 11.02
CA ILE A 445 5.25 -18.14 11.86
C ILE A 445 4.85 -17.66 13.25
N TRP A 446 3.58 -17.90 13.60
CA TRP A 446 3.06 -17.61 14.93
C TRP A 446 3.21 -18.81 15.85
N ASN A 447 3.78 -18.61 17.03
CA ASN A 447 3.81 -19.61 18.08
C ASN A 447 2.66 -19.34 19.08
N ALA A 448 1.67 -20.24 19.12
CA ALA A 448 0.47 -20.06 19.95
C ALA A 448 0.74 -20.16 21.44
N LYS A 449 1.79 -20.90 21.88
CA LYS A 449 2.19 -21.00 23.29
C LYS A 449 2.93 -19.74 23.74
N GLU A 450 3.82 -19.23 22.91
CA GLU A 450 4.61 -18.05 23.23
C GLU A 450 3.87 -16.73 22.91
N LYS A 451 2.77 -16.80 22.17
CA LYS A 451 1.98 -15.66 21.69
C LYS A 451 2.81 -14.60 20.98
N ARG A 452 3.68 -15.05 20.08
CA ARG A 452 4.55 -14.18 19.25
C ARG A 452 4.93 -14.83 17.94
N PHE A 453 5.39 -14.01 17.01
CA PHE A 453 6.07 -14.48 15.79
C PHE A 453 7.49 -14.95 16.13
N ILE A 454 7.95 -16.03 15.45
CA ILE A 454 9.27 -16.66 15.62
C ILE A 454 10.01 -16.77 14.29
#